data_5536d5afadb4d76be5a0c8c2126bbe6b
#
_entry.id   5536d5afadb4d76be5a0c8c2126bbe6b
#
_cell.length_a   1.000
_cell.length_b   1.000
_cell.length_c   1.000
_cell.angle_alpha   90.00
_cell.angle_beta   90.00
_cell.angle_gamma   90.00
#
_symmetry.space_group_name_H-M   'P 1'
#
loop_
_entity.id
_entity.type
_entity.pdbx_description
1 polymer ?
#
loop_
_entity_poly.entity_id
_entity_poly.type
_entity_poly.pdbx_seq_one_letter_code
_entity_poly.pdbx_strand_id
1 'polypeptide(L)'
;RAIIEEQIRADLLRSYGLEPRNKILLIGPPGNGKTSLAEAIAEALMVPLITVRYDTIIGAYLGETASRLSKLFEYASTRQCVLFFDEFDTIGKERGDQHETGEIKRVVSSLLLQIDSLPSYVVAIAATNHDALLDQAVWRRFQMKLELPKPTRANLEKWFVLFEKRMNFSFGLAPSTLAKKLYGKSYAEAEEFAFSVFRQYILNGPSVKTKNITNTQLRLCGYQTEEK
;
A
#
# COMPACT_ATOMS: atom_id res chain seq x y z
N ARG A 1 -12.70 -0.11 7.57
CA ARG A 1 -14.14 -0.40 7.85
C ARG A 1 -15.04 0.76 7.42
N ALA A 2 -14.80 2.01 7.88
CA ALA A 2 -15.68 3.14 7.59
C ALA A 2 -15.97 3.32 6.08
N ILE A 3 -14.93 3.35 5.23
CA ILE A 3 -15.10 3.46 3.76
C ILE A 3 -15.97 2.33 3.19
N ILE A 4 -15.71 1.09 3.59
CA ILE A 4 -16.48 -0.06 3.11
C ILE A 4 -17.94 0.07 3.52
N GLU A 5 -18.19 0.45 4.76
CA GLU A 5 -19.55 0.65 5.27
C GLU A 5 -20.27 1.81 4.55
N GLU A 6 -19.60 2.92 4.31
CA GLU A 6 -20.16 4.06 3.57
C GLU A 6 -20.50 3.70 2.12
N GLN A 7 -19.63 2.93 1.44
CA GLN A 7 -19.88 2.49 0.07
C GLN A 7 -21.03 1.48 -0.01
N ILE A 8 -21.11 0.53 0.92
CA ILE A 8 -22.21 -0.45 0.97
C ILE A 8 -23.55 0.23 1.30
N ARG A 9 -23.53 1.27 2.14
CA ARG A 9 -24.72 2.01 2.58
C ARG A 9 -24.87 3.36 1.88
N ALA A 10 -24.38 3.49 0.66
CA ALA A 10 -24.37 4.75 -0.07
C ALA A 10 -25.77 5.37 -0.20
N ASP A 11 -26.79 4.54 -0.47
CA ASP A 11 -28.16 5.03 -0.63
C ASP A 11 -28.74 5.58 0.69
N LEU A 12 -28.37 4.98 1.82
CA LEU A 12 -28.73 5.52 3.13
C LEU A 12 -28.10 6.90 3.36
N LEU A 13 -26.83 7.07 3.03
CA LEU A 13 -26.15 8.37 3.14
C LEU A 13 -26.82 9.43 2.26
N ARG A 14 -27.13 9.07 1.00
CA ARG A 14 -27.80 9.97 0.06
C ARG A 14 -29.19 10.39 0.51
N SER A 15 -29.94 9.52 1.20
CA SER A 15 -31.25 9.88 1.78
C SER A 15 -31.14 10.97 2.84
N TYR A 16 -29.97 11.19 3.42
CA TYR A 16 -29.67 12.30 4.34
C TYR A 16 -28.87 13.44 3.68
N GLY A 17 -28.76 13.45 2.35
CA GLY A 17 -28.01 14.47 1.60
C GLY A 17 -26.49 14.36 1.69
N LEU A 18 -25.96 13.18 2.03
CA LEU A 18 -24.53 12.92 2.14
C LEU A 18 -24.07 11.99 1.03
N GLU A 19 -22.89 12.26 0.45
CA GLU A 19 -22.21 11.32 -0.44
C GLU A 19 -21.20 10.47 0.34
N PRO A 20 -21.06 9.17 0.02
CA PRO A 20 -20.04 8.34 0.61
C PRO A 20 -18.65 8.87 0.25
N ARG A 21 -17.73 8.84 1.21
CA ARG A 21 -16.35 9.20 0.95
C ARG A 21 -15.70 8.19 0.02
N ASN A 22 -14.89 8.67 -0.89
CA ASN A 22 -14.29 7.82 -1.92
C ASN A 22 -12.82 8.15 -2.24
N LYS A 23 -12.20 9.09 -1.51
CA LYS A 23 -10.82 9.52 -1.76
C LYS A 23 -9.96 9.29 -0.52
N ILE A 24 -9.00 8.36 -0.62
CA ILE A 24 -8.15 7.90 0.48
C ILE A 24 -6.68 8.14 0.13
N LEU A 25 -5.93 8.70 1.06
CA LEU A 25 -4.48 8.79 0.99
C LEU A 25 -3.86 7.83 2.01
N LEU A 26 -3.05 6.89 1.54
CA LEU A 26 -2.28 5.96 2.35
C LEU A 26 -0.84 6.47 2.49
N ILE A 27 -0.39 6.65 3.72
CA ILE A 27 0.90 7.25 4.04
C ILE A 27 1.71 6.26 4.86
N GLY A 28 2.98 6.12 4.55
CA GLY A 28 3.88 5.32 5.39
C GLY A 28 5.03 4.71 4.61
N PRO A 29 6.04 4.21 5.32
CA PRO A 29 7.23 3.67 4.69
C PRO A 29 6.91 2.44 3.81
N PRO A 30 7.79 2.10 2.85
CA PRO A 30 7.58 0.97 1.96
C PRO A 30 7.47 -0.35 2.72
N GLY A 31 6.75 -1.32 2.14
CA GLY A 31 6.61 -2.66 2.70
C GLY A 31 5.68 -2.78 3.91
N ASN A 32 4.83 -1.78 4.18
CA ASN A 32 3.88 -1.82 5.29
C ASN A 32 2.42 -2.00 4.87
N GLY A 33 2.17 -2.56 3.68
CA GLY A 33 0.86 -3.08 3.30
C GLY A 33 -0.09 -2.06 2.68
N LYS A 34 0.41 -0.95 2.09
CA LYS A 34 -0.44 0.03 1.39
C LYS A 34 -1.20 -0.61 0.22
N THR A 35 -0.50 -1.32 -0.65
CA THR A 35 -1.08 -2.05 -1.78
C THR A 35 -2.05 -3.14 -1.30
N SER A 36 -1.64 -3.94 -0.30
CA SER A 36 -2.51 -4.99 0.26
C SER A 36 -3.79 -4.43 0.91
N LEU A 37 -3.73 -3.20 1.47
CA LEU A 37 -4.93 -2.54 1.99
C LEU A 37 -5.87 -2.10 0.85
N ALA A 38 -5.34 -1.62 -0.28
CA ALA A 38 -6.16 -1.28 -1.44
C ALA A 38 -6.82 -2.53 -2.04
N GLU A 39 -6.07 -3.64 -2.15
CA GLU A 39 -6.59 -4.95 -2.56
C GLU A 39 -7.72 -5.43 -1.63
N ALA A 40 -7.51 -5.38 -0.32
CA ALA A 40 -8.51 -5.79 0.67
C ALA A 40 -9.77 -4.90 0.64
N ILE A 41 -9.64 -3.62 0.31
CA ILE A 41 -10.81 -2.74 0.13
C ILE A 41 -11.59 -3.14 -1.13
N ALA A 42 -10.90 -3.39 -2.25
CA ALA A 42 -11.52 -3.82 -3.50
C ALA A 42 -12.24 -5.17 -3.35
N GLU A 43 -11.59 -6.13 -2.69
CA GLU A 43 -12.18 -7.44 -2.36
C GLU A 43 -13.44 -7.29 -1.47
N ALA A 44 -13.36 -6.49 -0.39
CA ALA A 44 -14.48 -6.30 0.51
C ALA A 44 -15.68 -5.59 -0.14
N LEU A 45 -15.44 -4.77 -1.17
CA LEU A 45 -16.47 -4.13 -1.98
C LEU A 45 -16.91 -5.00 -3.17
N MET A 46 -16.22 -6.11 -3.44
CA MET A 46 -16.42 -6.99 -4.60
C MET A 46 -16.33 -6.26 -5.94
N VAL A 47 -15.39 -5.33 -6.05
CA VAL A 47 -15.16 -4.52 -7.26
C VAL A 47 -13.74 -4.68 -7.80
N PRO A 48 -13.49 -4.43 -9.09
CA PRO A 48 -12.14 -4.48 -9.66
C PRO A 48 -11.21 -3.46 -9.00
N LEU A 49 -9.95 -3.89 -8.77
CA LEU A 49 -8.83 -3.00 -8.47
C LEU A 49 -8.11 -2.64 -9.77
N ILE A 50 -8.03 -1.36 -10.07
CA ILE A 50 -7.30 -0.82 -11.21
C ILE A 50 -6.07 -0.11 -10.67
N THR A 51 -4.90 -0.73 -10.79
CA THR A 51 -3.63 -0.15 -10.35
C THR A 51 -3.08 0.77 -11.42
N VAL A 52 -2.84 2.00 -11.02
CA VAL A 52 -2.31 3.06 -11.86
C VAL A 52 -0.86 3.31 -11.45
N ARG A 53 0.07 2.94 -12.32
CA ARG A 53 1.50 3.18 -12.09
C ARG A 53 1.93 4.42 -12.87
N TYR A 54 2.58 5.32 -12.18
CA TYR A 54 2.99 6.60 -12.73
C TYR A 54 3.97 6.45 -13.89
N ASP A 55 4.93 5.52 -13.78
CA ASP A 55 5.91 5.20 -14.83
C ASP A 55 5.27 4.73 -16.16
N THR A 56 4.08 4.14 -16.08
CA THR A 56 3.36 3.67 -17.28
C THR A 56 2.48 4.74 -17.92
N ILE A 57 2.19 5.81 -17.18
CA ILE A 57 1.34 6.91 -17.65
C ILE A 57 2.17 7.96 -18.34
N ILE A 58 3.35 8.28 -17.86
CA ILE A 58 4.28 9.22 -18.50
C ILE A 58 4.85 8.55 -19.74
N GLY A 59 4.30 8.92 -20.90
CA GLY A 59 4.87 8.56 -22.18
C GLY A 59 6.00 9.51 -22.57
N ALA A 60 6.76 9.17 -23.61
CA ALA A 60 7.79 10.02 -24.18
C ALA A 60 7.26 11.39 -24.69
N TYR A 61 5.95 11.49 -24.88
CA TYR A 61 5.24 12.69 -25.31
C TYR A 61 4.12 13.04 -24.32
N LEU A 62 4.16 14.24 -23.75
CA LEU A 62 3.24 14.74 -22.73
C LEU A 62 1.77 14.80 -23.20
N GLY A 63 1.50 15.07 -24.45
CA GLY A 63 0.15 15.01 -25.02
C GLY A 63 -0.47 13.62 -24.99
N GLU A 64 0.34 12.58 -25.09
CA GLU A 64 -0.08 11.19 -24.99
C GLU A 64 -0.46 10.82 -23.53
N THR A 65 0.28 11.33 -22.56
CA THR A 65 0.02 11.16 -21.14
C THR A 65 -1.36 11.68 -20.75
N ALA A 66 -1.71 12.91 -21.14
CA ALA A 66 -3.01 13.48 -20.84
C ALA A 66 -4.16 12.68 -21.47
N SER A 67 -3.99 12.20 -22.72
CA SER A 67 -4.97 11.36 -23.40
C SER A 67 -5.16 10.00 -22.71
N ARG A 68 -4.08 9.36 -22.28
CA ARG A 68 -4.13 8.08 -21.56
C ARG A 68 -4.85 8.22 -20.22
N LEU A 69 -4.54 9.29 -19.47
CA LEU A 69 -5.23 9.61 -18.22
C LEU A 69 -6.72 9.81 -18.46
N SER A 70 -7.14 10.61 -19.43
CA SER A 70 -8.55 10.85 -19.71
C SER A 70 -9.29 9.56 -20.02
N LYS A 71 -8.73 8.67 -20.84
CA LYS A 71 -9.32 7.37 -21.14
C LYS A 71 -9.45 6.48 -19.91
N LEU A 72 -8.45 6.49 -19.01
CA LEU A 72 -8.49 5.75 -17.76
C LEU A 72 -9.64 6.23 -16.87
N PHE A 73 -9.76 7.54 -16.67
CA PHE A 73 -10.81 8.12 -15.83
C PHE A 73 -12.21 7.96 -16.45
N GLU A 74 -12.35 8.09 -17.76
CA GLU A 74 -13.57 7.79 -18.47
C GLU A 74 -13.98 6.31 -18.25
N TYR A 75 -13.05 5.38 -18.44
CA TYR A 75 -13.29 3.97 -18.18
C TYR A 75 -13.70 3.69 -16.72
N ALA A 76 -13.01 4.28 -15.74
CA ALA A 76 -13.31 4.11 -14.34
C ALA A 76 -14.68 4.70 -13.96
N SER A 77 -15.06 5.85 -14.54
CA SER A 77 -16.32 6.53 -14.27
C SER A 77 -17.57 5.79 -14.79
N THR A 78 -17.41 4.75 -15.62
CA THR A 78 -18.55 3.94 -16.11
C THR A 78 -18.89 2.75 -15.21
N ARG A 79 -18.16 2.50 -14.13
CA ARG A 79 -18.30 1.31 -13.28
C ARG A 79 -17.86 1.53 -11.86
N GLN A 80 -18.34 0.68 -10.95
CA GLN A 80 -17.79 0.61 -9.60
C GLN A 80 -16.41 -0.05 -9.64
N CYS A 81 -15.39 0.62 -9.10
CA CYS A 81 -14.03 0.10 -9.03
C CYS A 81 -13.23 0.83 -7.95
N VAL A 82 -12.09 0.25 -7.58
CA VAL A 82 -11.05 0.94 -6.83
C VAL A 82 -9.95 1.35 -7.80
N LEU A 83 -9.67 2.65 -7.88
CA LEU A 83 -8.49 3.20 -8.56
C LEU A 83 -7.36 3.35 -7.55
N PHE A 84 -6.29 2.61 -7.72
CA PHE A 84 -5.13 2.66 -6.84
C PHE A 84 -3.94 3.31 -7.54
N PHE A 85 -3.52 4.46 -7.03
CA PHE A 85 -2.37 5.21 -7.50
C PHE A 85 -1.19 4.89 -6.58
N ASP A 86 -0.26 4.06 -7.06
CA ASP A 86 0.95 3.76 -6.31
C ASP A 86 2.03 4.82 -6.57
N GLU A 87 2.95 5.00 -5.61
CA GLU A 87 4.06 5.96 -5.67
C GLU A 87 3.62 7.40 -6.01
N PHE A 88 2.52 7.83 -5.38
CA PHE A 88 1.89 9.13 -5.67
C PHE A 88 2.80 10.32 -5.32
N ASP A 89 3.84 10.12 -4.53
CA ASP A 89 4.87 11.13 -4.23
C ASP A 89 5.71 11.52 -5.45
N THR A 90 5.82 10.67 -6.46
CA THR A 90 6.48 11.01 -7.73
C THR A 90 5.80 12.22 -8.39
N ILE A 91 4.48 12.27 -8.32
CA ILE A 91 3.66 13.40 -8.80
C ILE A 91 3.95 14.68 -8.01
N GLY A 92 4.21 14.55 -6.70
CA GLY A 92 4.52 15.69 -5.83
C GLY A 92 5.91 16.27 -6.07
N LYS A 93 6.91 15.43 -6.33
CA LYS A 93 8.30 15.85 -6.62
C LYS A 93 8.36 16.70 -7.87
N GLU A 94 7.75 16.25 -8.95
CA GLU A 94 7.76 16.94 -10.24
C GLU A 94 7.10 18.32 -10.20
N ARG A 95 6.14 18.52 -9.28
CA ARG A 95 5.50 19.82 -9.11
C ARG A 95 6.37 20.84 -8.36
N GLY A 96 7.27 20.37 -7.51
CA GLY A 96 8.15 21.20 -6.66
C GLY A 96 9.45 21.63 -7.33
N ASP A 97 9.85 20.99 -8.41
CA ASP A 97 11.12 21.26 -9.07
C ASP A 97 11.03 22.53 -9.93
N GLN A 98 11.90 23.50 -9.65
CA GLN A 98 11.91 24.80 -10.35
C GLN A 98 12.44 24.72 -11.79
N HIS A 99 13.10 23.61 -12.14
CA HIS A 99 13.70 23.38 -13.46
C HIS A 99 12.83 22.55 -14.41
N GLU A 100 11.72 21.97 -13.92
CA GLU A 100 10.83 21.19 -14.78
C GLU A 100 9.86 22.05 -15.59
N THR A 101 9.66 21.61 -16.83
CA THR A 101 8.82 22.27 -17.81
C THR A 101 7.38 22.41 -17.28
N GLY A 102 6.75 23.57 -17.49
CA GLY A 102 5.37 23.86 -17.06
C GLY A 102 4.32 22.84 -17.54
N GLU A 103 4.70 21.94 -18.43
CA GLU A 103 3.87 20.87 -18.99
C GLU A 103 3.61 19.74 -17.99
N ILE A 104 4.61 19.31 -17.19
CA ILE A 104 4.42 18.28 -16.16
C ILE A 104 3.48 18.79 -15.06
N LYS A 105 3.63 20.06 -14.66
CA LYS A 105 2.71 20.72 -13.72
C LYS A 105 1.27 20.74 -14.23
N ARG A 106 1.05 20.87 -15.55
CA ARG A 106 -0.29 20.78 -16.16
C ARG A 106 -0.86 19.37 -16.11
N VAL A 107 -0.05 18.33 -16.39
CA VAL A 107 -0.49 16.93 -16.31
C VAL A 107 -0.90 16.57 -14.87
N VAL A 108 -0.08 16.95 -13.89
CA VAL A 108 -0.40 16.74 -12.47
C VAL A 108 -1.68 17.47 -12.06
N SER A 109 -1.83 18.72 -12.49
CA SER A 109 -3.05 19.49 -12.19
C SER A 109 -4.28 18.88 -12.86
N SER A 110 -4.17 18.37 -14.08
CA SER A 110 -5.23 17.65 -14.78
C SER A 110 -5.61 16.37 -14.06
N LEU A 111 -4.63 15.56 -13.61
CA LEU A 111 -4.85 14.35 -12.84
C LEU A 111 -5.63 14.64 -11.56
N LEU A 112 -5.23 15.68 -10.82
CA LEU A 112 -5.90 16.07 -9.59
C LEU A 112 -7.34 16.53 -9.84
N LEU A 113 -7.61 17.24 -10.91
CA LEU A 113 -8.97 17.63 -11.32
C LEU A 113 -9.82 16.40 -11.67
N GLN A 114 -9.24 15.43 -12.36
CA GLN A 114 -9.94 14.18 -12.70
C GLN A 114 -10.24 13.35 -11.45
N ILE A 115 -9.33 13.30 -10.46
CA ILE A 115 -9.61 12.67 -9.15
C ILE A 115 -10.78 13.38 -8.45
N ASP A 116 -10.84 14.72 -8.53
CA ASP A 116 -11.92 15.49 -7.91
C ASP A 116 -13.29 15.19 -8.55
N SER A 117 -13.31 14.98 -9.87
CA SER A 117 -14.53 14.72 -10.64
C SER A 117 -15.04 13.28 -10.60
N LEU A 118 -14.29 12.35 -9.98
CA LEU A 118 -14.71 10.95 -9.87
C LEU A 118 -16.06 10.82 -9.15
N PRO A 119 -16.98 10.00 -9.70
CA PRO A 119 -18.22 9.66 -9.03
C PRO A 119 -17.98 9.01 -7.66
N SER A 120 -18.87 9.19 -6.72
CA SER A 120 -18.73 8.67 -5.34
C SER A 120 -18.67 7.15 -5.23
N TYR A 121 -19.11 6.43 -6.26
CA TYR A 121 -19.02 4.97 -6.34
C TYR A 121 -17.65 4.46 -6.84
N VAL A 122 -16.76 5.35 -7.31
CA VAL A 122 -15.38 5.02 -7.64
C VAL A 122 -14.49 5.40 -6.47
N VAL A 123 -13.83 4.42 -5.86
CA VAL A 123 -12.95 4.67 -4.71
C VAL A 123 -11.53 4.93 -5.21
N ALA A 124 -11.05 6.16 -5.08
CA ALA A 124 -9.68 6.54 -5.41
C ALA A 124 -8.77 6.39 -4.17
N ILE A 125 -7.74 5.59 -4.28
CA ILE A 125 -6.72 5.37 -3.24
C ILE A 125 -5.37 5.79 -3.78
N ALA A 126 -4.72 6.75 -3.15
CA ALA A 126 -3.33 7.11 -3.45
C ALA A 126 -2.41 6.61 -2.33
N ALA A 127 -1.25 6.10 -2.70
CA ALA A 127 -0.23 5.64 -1.74
C ALA A 127 1.06 6.44 -1.90
N THR A 128 1.63 6.89 -0.79
CA THR A 128 2.90 7.60 -0.75
C THR A 128 3.84 7.05 0.31
N ASN A 129 5.13 7.04 0.00
CA ASN A 129 6.19 6.75 0.95
C ASN A 129 6.76 8.04 1.59
N HIS A 130 6.47 9.20 1.00
CA HIS A 130 7.04 10.50 1.35
C HIS A 130 5.95 11.57 1.39
N ASP A 131 5.26 11.66 2.51
CA ASP A 131 4.18 12.64 2.74
C ASP A 131 4.66 14.09 2.65
N ALA A 132 5.89 14.36 3.08
CA ALA A 132 6.51 15.69 3.02
C ALA A 132 6.68 16.22 1.58
N LEU A 133 6.64 15.35 0.56
CA LEU A 133 6.75 15.74 -0.84
C LEU A 133 5.40 16.12 -1.47
N LEU A 134 4.29 15.81 -0.78
CA LEU A 134 2.95 16.16 -1.26
C LEU A 134 2.60 17.60 -0.91
N ASP A 135 2.23 18.39 -1.90
CA ASP A 135 1.79 19.76 -1.66
C ASP A 135 0.40 19.82 -0.97
N GLN A 136 0.08 20.99 -0.43
CA GLN A 136 -1.18 21.21 0.27
C GLN A 136 -2.42 21.02 -0.63
N ALA A 137 -2.28 21.23 -1.94
CA ALA A 137 -3.38 21.04 -2.88
C ALA A 137 -3.72 19.54 -3.06
N VAL A 138 -2.71 18.66 -3.05
CA VAL A 138 -2.90 17.20 -3.01
C VAL A 138 -3.59 16.80 -1.72
N TRP A 139 -3.07 17.25 -0.57
CA TRP A 139 -3.59 16.91 0.75
C TRP A 139 -5.10 17.21 0.90
N ARG A 140 -5.58 18.33 0.35
CA ARG A 140 -6.97 18.77 0.49
C ARG A 140 -7.96 17.91 -0.30
N ARG A 141 -7.51 17.18 -1.31
CA ARG A 141 -8.37 16.35 -2.18
C ARG A 141 -8.76 15.02 -1.57
N PHE A 142 -7.94 14.51 -0.64
CA PHE A 142 -8.22 13.23 0.02
C PHE A 142 -9.00 13.45 1.31
N GLN A 143 -10.21 12.88 1.35
CA GLN A 143 -11.13 12.99 2.48
C GLN A 143 -10.67 12.17 3.70
N MET A 144 -9.95 11.07 3.45
CA MET A 144 -9.39 10.21 4.48
C MET A 144 -7.89 10.04 4.28
N LYS A 145 -7.15 10.16 5.38
CA LYS A 145 -5.69 9.99 5.43
C LYS A 145 -5.39 8.92 6.46
N LEU A 146 -4.74 7.86 6.01
CA LEU A 146 -4.43 6.70 6.84
C LEU A 146 -2.93 6.48 6.86
N GLU A 147 -2.37 6.52 8.06
CA GLU A 147 -0.96 6.21 8.26
C GLU A 147 -0.77 4.72 8.51
N LEU A 148 0.15 4.12 7.78
CA LEU A 148 0.59 2.74 7.93
C LEU A 148 2.04 2.74 8.43
N PRO A 149 2.26 2.93 9.72
CA PRO A 149 3.60 2.96 10.29
C PRO A 149 4.26 1.59 10.25
N LYS A 150 5.57 1.54 10.52
CA LYS A 150 6.25 0.27 10.76
C LYS A 150 5.59 -0.49 11.91
N PRO A 151 5.57 -1.84 11.85
CA PRO A 151 4.91 -2.64 12.87
C PRO A 151 5.56 -2.47 14.25
N THR A 152 4.73 -2.44 15.27
CA THR A 152 5.18 -2.57 16.66
C THR A 152 5.62 -4.02 16.94
N ARG A 153 6.34 -4.25 18.04
CA ARG A 153 6.72 -5.62 18.46
C ARG A 153 5.49 -6.51 18.62
N ALA A 154 4.42 -6.00 19.21
CA ALA A 154 3.18 -6.73 19.40
C ALA A 154 2.51 -7.10 18.06
N ASN A 155 2.59 -6.22 17.07
CA ASN A 155 2.05 -6.48 15.73
C ASN A 155 2.90 -7.50 14.98
N LEU A 156 4.23 -7.43 15.07
CA LEU A 156 5.12 -8.45 14.51
C LEU A 156 4.91 -9.81 15.15
N GLU A 157 4.76 -9.88 16.47
CA GLU A 157 4.47 -11.12 17.18
C GLU A 157 3.18 -11.76 16.69
N LYS A 158 2.09 -10.99 16.61
CA LYS A 158 0.81 -11.46 16.05
C LYS A 158 0.96 -11.93 14.61
N TRP A 159 1.75 -11.21 13.81
CA TRP A 159 1.99 -11.56 12.42
C TRP A 159 2.73 -12.92 12.31
N PHE A 160 3.77 -13.15 13.11
CA PHE A 160 4.49 -14.43 13.13
C PHE A 160 3.59 -15.58 13.58
N VAL A 161 2.74 -15.37 14.60
CA VAL A 161 1.74 -16.38 15.03
C VAL A 161 0.79 -16.74 13.88
N LEU A 162 0.28 -15.74 13.17
CA LEU A 162 -0.60 -15.95 12.02
C LEU A 162 0.11 -16.64 10.86
N PHE A 163 1.39 -16.31 10.61
CA PHE A 163 2.20 -16.97 9.60
C PHE A 163 2.40 -18.46 9.93
N GLU A 164 2.81 -18.80 11.15
CA GLU A 164 2.97 -20.19 11.60
C GLU A 164 1.67 -20.99 11.43
N LYS A 165 0.55 -20.39 11.83
CA LYS A 165 -0.78 -21.01 11.67
C LYS A 165 -1.16 -21.23 10.21
N ARG A 166 -0.97 -20.23 9.34
CA ARG A 166 -1.32 -20.29 7.91
C ARG A 166 -0.49 -21.34 7.17
N MET A 167 0.81 -21.44 7.50
CA MET A 167 1.74 -22.33 6.81
C MET A 167 1.85 -23.70 7.47
N ASN A 168 1.13 -23.95 8.57
CA ASN A 168 1.27 -25.16 9.40
C ASN A 168 2.74 -25.47 9.71
N PHE A 169 3.47 -24.47 10.20
CA PHE A 169 4.92 -24.46 10.35
C PHE A 169 5.30 -23.79 11.67
N SER A 170 6.46 -24.14 12.23
CA SER A 170 7.02 -23.43 13.39
C SER A 170 8.47 -23.04 13.13
N PHE A 171 8.82 -21.81 13.48
CA PHE A 171 10.19 -21.31 13.41
C PHE A 171 11.14 -21.96 14.43
N GLY A 172 10.60 -22.68 15.42
CA GLY A 172 11.41 -23.24 16.52
C GLY A 172 11.95 -22.20 17.49
N LEU A 173 11.56 -20.94 17.34
CA LEU A 173 11.75 -19.82 18.26
C LEU A 173 10.39 -19.22 18.57
N ALA A 174 10.23 -18.68 19.79
CA ALA A 174 8.99 -18.01 20.15
C ALA A 174 8.74 -16.78 19.23
N PRO A 175 7.49 -16.55 18.77
CA PRO A 175 7.13 -15.38 17.94
C PRO A 175 7.54 -14.05 18.58
N SER A 176 7.48 -13.94 19.91
CA SER A 176 7.96 -12.76 20.66
C SER A 176 9.46 -12.53 20.50
N THR A 177 10.26 -13.60 20.43
CA THR A 177 11.71 -13.53 20.18
C THR A 177 12.00 -13.04 18.77
N LEU A 178 11.28 -13.54 17.76
CA LEU A 178 11.38 -13.09 16.38
C LEU A 178 10.98 -11.62 16.25
N ALA A 179 9.87 -11.23 16.88
CA ALA A 179 9.40 -9.85 16.89
C ALA A 179 10.41 -8.89 17.55
N LYS A 180 11.14 -9.34 18.57
CA LYS A 180 12.23 -8.56 19.19
C LYS A 180 13.41 -8.38 18.22
N LYS A 181 13.81 -9.46 17.52
CA LYS A 181 14.95 -9.44 16.59
C LYS A 181 14.68 -8.65 15.30
N LEU A 182 13.43 -8.66 14.81
CA LEU A 182 13.01 -7.94 13.60
C LEU A 182 12.36 -6.58 13.93
N TYR A 183 12.43 -6.11 15.16
CA TYR A 183 11.90 -4.80 15.51
C TYR A 183 12.55 -3.68 14.68
N GLY A 184 11.74 -2.74 14.19
CA GLY A 184 12.18 -1.67 13.28
C GLY A 184 12.14 -2.05 11.80
N LYS A 185 11.89 -3.32 11.47
CA LYS A 185 11.70 -3.80 10.09
C LYS A 185 10.25 -3.59 9.64
N SER A 186 10.05 -3.55 8.32
CA SER A 186 8.72 -3.53 7.71
C SER A 186 8.08 -4.93 7.72
N TYR A 187 6.78 -5.00 7.43
CA TYR A 187 6.12 -6.29 7.23
C TYR A 187 6.68 -7.06 6.03
N ALA A 188 7.08 -6.39 4.95
CA ALA A 188 7.69 -7.04 3.81
C ALA A 188 9.04 -7.68 4.15
N GLU A 189 9.89 -6.99 4.93
CA GLU A 189 11.16 -7.56 5.41
C GLU A 189 10.93 -8.76 6.34
N ALA A 190 9.90 -8.69 7.21
CA ALA A 190 9.54 -9.81 8.08
C ALA A 190 8.99 -11.01 7.28
N GLU A 191 8.22 -10.75 6.23
CA GLU A 191 7.68 -11.77 5.33
C GLU A 191 8.77 -12.45 4.49
N GLU A 192 9.70 -11.66 3.94
CA GLU A 192 10.84 -12.20 3.21
C GLU A 192 11.70 -13.10 4.09
N PHE A 193 11.99 -12.67 5.32
CA PHE A 193 12.67 -13.50 6.31
C PHE A 193 11.90 -14.79 6.57
N ALA A 194 10.61 -14.71 6.84
CA ALA A 194 9.77 -15.87 7.15
C ALA A 194 9.74 -16.88 6.00
N PHE A 195 9.54 -16.42 4.77
CA PHE A 195 9.57 -17.28 3.59
C PHE A 195 10.98 -17.86 3.32
N SER A 196 12.04 -17.13 3.62
CA SER A 196 13.41 -17.65 3.48
C SER A 196 13.66 -18.83 4.45
N VAL A 197 13.22 -18.70 5.70
CA VAL A 197 13.27 -19.80 6.67
C VAL A 197 12.40 -20.98 6.22
N PHE A 198 11.20 -20.71 5.77
CA PHE A 198 10.25 -21.75 5.35
C PHE A 198 10.73 -22.51 4.11
N ARG A 199 11.31 -21.82 3.10
CA ARG A 199 11.94 -22.47 1.94
C ARG A 199 13.08 -23.41 2.37
N GLN A 200 13.95 -22.94 3.26
CA GLN A 200 15.04 -23.76 3.77
C GLN A 200 14.56 -24.97 4.56
N TYR A 201 13.47 -24.81 5.33
CA TYR A 201 12.84 -25.94 6.04
C TYR A 201 12.34 -26.99 5.06
N ILE A 202 11.66 -26.61 3.98
CA ILE A 202 11.17 -27.54 2.97
C ILE A 202 12.34 -28.25 2.26
N LEU A 203 13.38 -27.51 1.87
CA LEU A 203 14.51 -28.05 1.13
C LEU A 203 15.37 -29.02 1.95
N ASN A 204 15.54 -28.75 3.25
CA ASN A 204 16.36 -29.61 4.12
C ASN A 204 15.60 -30.84 4.67
N GLY A 205 14.27 -30.84 4.54
CA GLY A 205 13.43 -31.92 5.07
C GLY A 205 13.45 -32.02 6.61
N PRO A 206 12.89 -33.09 7.18
CA PRO A 206 12.73 -33.24 8.63
C PRO A 206 14.03 -33.48 9.41
N SER A 207 15.16 -33.68 8.73
CA SER A 207 16.46 -33.99 9.37
C SER A 207 17.08 -32.78 10.08
N VAL A 208 16.72 -31.55 9.72
CA VAL A 208 17.29 -30.32 10.28
C VAL A 208 16.28 -29.65 11.23
N LYS A 209 16.73 -29.36 12.46
CA LYS A 209 15.88 -28.62 13.41
C LYS A 209 15.61 -27.21 12.90
N THR A 210 14.35 -26.83 12.78
CA THR A 210 13.88 -25.53 12.30
C THR A 210 14.57 -24.37 13.03
N LYS A 211 14.76 -24.48 14.34
CA LYS A 211 15.50 -23.48 15.15
C LYS A 211 16.89 -23.15 14.59
N ASN A 212 17.62 -24.15 14.08
CA ASN A 212 18.94 -23.92 13.51
C ASN A 212 18.85 -23.15 12.18
N ILE A 213 17.87 -23.52 11.35
CA ILE A 213 17.59 -22.79 10.09
C ILE A 213 17.26 -21.34 10.40
N THR A 214 16.35 -21.11 11.34
CA THR A 214 15.92 -19.76 11.76
C THR A 214 17.10 -18.92 12.26
N ASN A 215 17.95 -19.48 13.12
CA ASN A 215 19.13 -18.78 13.63
C ASN A 215 20.14 -18.48 12.52
N THR A 216 20.33 -19.39 11.57
CA THR A 216 21.21 -19.13 10.41
C THR A 216 20.67 -17.99 9.55
N GLN A 217 19.37 -17.97 9.27
CA GLN A 217 18.76 -16.89 8.50
C GLN A 217 18.81 -15.54 9.23
N LEU A 218 18.61 -15.51 10.55
CA LEU A 218 18.78 -14.30 11.35
C LEU A 218 20.21 -13.73 11.24
N ARG A 219 21.23 -14.60 11.21
CA ARG A 219 22.64 -14.18 11.02
C ARG A 219 22.88 -13.62 9.61
N LEU A 220 22.40 -14.33 8.59
CA LEU A 220 22.57 -13.91 7.20
C LEU A 220 21.90 -12.56 6.90
N CYS A 221 20.74 -12.30 7.51
CA CYS A 221 20.03 -11.03 7.35
C CYS A 221 20.58 -9.91 8.27
N GLY A 222 21.61 -10.16 9.08
CA GLY A 222 22.15 -9.16 10.00
C GLY A 222 21.21 -8.79 11.16
N TYR A 223 20.24 -9.63 11.48
CA TYR A 223 19.24 -9.38 12.54
C TYR A 223 19.70 -9.88 13.92
N GLN A 224 20.99 -9.98 14.14
CA GLN A 224 21.52 -10.25 15.47
C GLN A 224 21.57 -8.96 16.26
N THR A 225 20.79 -8.88 17.33
CA THR A 225 21.10 -7.97 18.41
C THR A 225 22.35 -8.52 19.09
N GLU A 226 23.43 -7.73 19.12
CA GLU A 226 24.52 -7.95 20.07
C GLU A 226 23.86 -8.10 21.46
N GLU A 227 24.07 -9.24 22.09
CA GLU A 227 23.81 -9.38 23.52
C GLU A 227 24.81 -8.44 24.22
N LYS A 228 24.32 -7.29 24.68
CA LYS A 228 24.96 -6.53 25.75
C LYS A 228 24.30 -6.92 27.04
#